data_60f0a3bfe29459b34d6a08a4b29950c3
#
_entry.id   60f0a3bfe29459b34d6a08a4b29950c3
#
_cell.length_a   1.000
_cell.length_b   1.000
_cell.length_c   1.000
_cell.angle_alpha   90.00
_cell.angle_beta   90.00
_cell.angle_gamma   90.00
#
_symmetry.space_group_name_H-M   'P 1'
#
loop_
_entity.id
_entity.type
_entity.pdbx_description
1 polymer ?
#
loop_
_entity_poly.entity_id
_entity_poly.type
_entity_poly.pdbx_seq_one_letter_code
_entity_poly.pdbx_strand_id
1 'polypeptide(L)'
;MPPRREFHIGKNDENQRLDRFLGKAIPLLPASLAQKYIRLKRIKVNGARAQRDQKLVAGDILQCYINDEFFESPSEENVYLTIT
;
A
#
# COMPACT_ATOMS: atom_id res chain seq x y z
N MET A 1 8.15 7.23 13.76
CA MET A 1 8.10 6.07 12.89
C MET A 1 6.71 5.92 12.30
N PRO A 2 6.54 5.82 10.99
CA PRO A 2 5.22 5.69 10.44
C PRO A 2 4.59 4.37 10.84
N PRO A 3 3.26 4.32 10.95
CA PRO A 3 2.58 3.09 11.28
C PRO A 3 2.74 2.06 10.17
N ARG A 4 2.68 0.80 10.56
CA ARG A 4 2.77 -0.30 9.62
C ARG A 4 1.39 -0.85 9.35
N ARG A 5 1.08 -1.03 8.08
CA ARG A 5 -0.14 -1.71 7.65
C ARG A 5 0.24 -3.00 6.96
N GLU A 6 -0.51 -4.04 7.22
CA GLU A 6 -0.26 -5.35 6.62
C GLU A 6 -1.44 -5.76 5.78
N PHE A 7 -1.15 -6.29 4.60
CA PHE A 7 -2.15 -6.83 3.71
C PHE A 7 -1.83 -8.29 3.45
N HIS A 8 -2.80 -9.14 3.68
CA HIS A 8 -2.63 -10.58 3.44
C HIS A 8 -3.08 -10.90 2.02
N ILE A 9 -2.19 -11.49 1.25
CA ILE A 9 -2.46 -11.79 -0.14
C ILE A 9 -3.24 -13.10 -0.23
N GLY A 10 -4.45 -13.00 -0.76
CA GLY A 10 -5.27 -14.17 -0.96
C GLY A 10 -5.19 -14.68 -2.39
N LYS A 11 -5.94 -15.74 -2.68
CA LYS A 11 -5.93 -16.31 -4.02
C LYS A 11 -6.38 -15.33 -5.09
N ASN A 12 -7.28 -14.42 -4.73
CA ASN A 12 -7.77 -13.44 -5.69
C ASN A 12 -6.70 -12.45 -6.10
N ASP A 13 -5.67 -12.30 -5.30
CA ASP A 13 -4.63 -11.31 -5.54
C ASP A 13 -3.31 -11.94 -5.94
N GLU A 14 -3.25 -13.26 -6.04
CA GLU A 14 -2.00 -13.90 -6.42
C GLU A 14 -1.67 -13.60 -7.89
N ASN A 15 -0.39 -13.63 -8.18
CA ASN A 15 0.14 -13.37 -9.53
C ASN A 15 -0.04 -11.93 -9.99
N GLN A 16 -0.51 -11.03 -9.13
CA GLN A 16 -0.53 -9.61 -9.45
C GLN A 16 0.83 -9.01 -9.16
N ARG A 17 1.17 -8.00 -9.95
CA ARG A 17 2.37 -7.22 -9.67
C ARG A 17 2.14 -6.39 -8.43
N LEU A 18 3.20 -6.21 -7.65
CA LEU A 18 3.13 -5.45 -6.41
C LEU A 18 2.62 -4.03 -6.65
N ASP A 19 3.14 -3.35 -7.67
CA ASP A 19 2.73 -1.98 -7.93
C ASP A 19 1.24 -1.90 -8.27
N ARG A 20 0.73 -2.90 -8.97
CA ARG A 20 -0.69 -2.93 -9.31
C ARG A 20 -1.55 -3.19 -8.08
N PHE A 21 -1.10 -4.10 -7.24
CA PHE A 21 -1.83 -4.39 -6.01
C PHE A 21 -1.91 -3.16 -5.12
N LEU A 22 -0.82 -2.40 -5.03
CA LEU A 22 -0.81 -1.20 -4.22
C LEU A 22 -1.81 -0.17 -4.72
N GLY A 23 -1.97 -0.06 -6.03
CA GLY A 23 -2.96 0.85 -6.59
C GLY A 23 -4.38 0.48 -6.20
N LYS A 24 -4.64 -0.80 -6.02
CA LYS A 24 -5.95 -1.27 -5.58
C LYS A 24 -6.13 -1.14 -4.07
N ALA A 25 -5.12 -1.53 -3.33
CA ALA A 25 -5.21 -1.60 -1.87
C ALA A 25 -5.12 -0.22 -1.23
N ILE A 26 -4.38 0.67 -1.84
CA ILE A 26 -4.18 2.02 -1.30
C ILE A 26 -4.49 3.02 -2.41
N PRO A 27 -5.77 3.23 -2.70
CA PRO A 27 -6.14 4.10 -3.82
C PRO A 27 -5.73 5.56 -3.66
N LEU A 28 -5.48 5.99 -2.44
CA LEU A 28 -5.04 7.37 -2.19
C LEU A 28 -3.56 7.56 -2.46
N LEU A 29 -2.82 6.48 -2.64
CA LEU A 29 -1.38 6.56 -2.86
C LEU A 29 -1.10 6.62 -4.36
N PRO A 30 -0.54 7.73 -4.86
CA PRO A 30 -0.21 7.79 -6.29
C PRO A 30 0.84 6.77 -6.67
N ALA A 31 0.78 6.32 -7.94
CA ALA A 31 1.70 5.30 -8.42
C ALA A 31 3.16 5.74 -8.28
N SER A 32 3.44 7.01 -8.52
CA SER A 32 4.80 7.52 -8.42
C SER A 32 5.32 7.42 -6.99
N LEU A 33 4.47 7.72 -6.01
CA LEU A 33 4.87 7.59 -4.62
C LEU A 33 4.99 6.14 -4.20
N ALA A 34 4.14 5.29 -4.72
CA ALA A 34 4.23 3.87 -4.43
C ALA A 34 5.58 3.32 -4.87
N GLN A 35 6.01 3.68 -6.07
CA GLN A 35 7.32 3.26 -6.56
C GLN A 35 8.46 3.81 -5.72
N LYS A 36 8.32 5.06 -5.30
CA LYS A 36 9.32 5.68 -4.44
C LYS A 36 9.43 4.94 -3.11
N TYR A 37 8.31 4.60 -2.51
CA TYR A 37 8.32 3.90 -1.23
C TYR A 37 8.86 2.48 -1.35
N ILE A 38 8.62 1.82 -2.47
CA ILE A 38 9.22 0.52 -2.73
C ILE A 38 10.74 0.67 -2.76
N ARG A 39 11.22 1.67 -3.46
CA ARG A 39 12.65 1.91 -3.59
C ARG A 39 13.29 2.27 -2.25
N LEU A 40 12.54 2.99 -1.41
CA LEU A 40 13.02 3.39 -0.09
C LEU A 40 12.88 2.29 0.96
N LYS A 41 12.47 1.12 0.54
CA LYS A 41 12.30 -0.04 1.43
C LYS A 41 11.21 0.17 2.47
N ARG A 42 10.25 1.01 2.17
CA ARG A 42 9.10 1.22 3.04
C ARG A 42 7.97 0.25 2.78
N ILE A 43 8.10 -0.54 1.71
CA ILE A 43 7.13 -1.58 1.38
C ILE A 43 7.90 -2.89 1.29
N LYS A 44 7.45 -3.86 2.07
CA LYS A 44 8.12 -5.15 2.17
C LYS A 44 7.12 -6.28 1.96
N VAL A 45 7.63 -7.40 1.50
CA VAL A 45 6.84 -8.62 1.38
C VAL A 45 7.48 -9.67 2.27
N ASN A 46 6.72 -10.16 3.25
CA ASN A 46 7.22 -11.13 4.23
C ASN A 46 8.48 -10.64 4.94
N GLY A 47 8.52 -9.34 5.21
CA GLY A 47 9.66 -8.75 5.89
C GLY A 47 10.88 -8.52 5.03
N ALA A 48 10.83 -8.88 3.76
CA ALA A 48 11.95 -8.72 2.84
C ALA A 48 11.69 -7.57 1.89
N ARG A 49 12.77 -7.05 1.32
CA ARG A 49 12.68 -5.96 0.37
C ARG A 49 11.80 -6.36 -0.81
N ALA A 50 10.89 -5.47 -1.19
CA ALA A 50 9.99 -5.72 -2.31
C ALA A 50 10.46 -4.99 -3.56
N GLN A 51 10.02 -5.49 -4.73
CA GLN A 51 10.27 -4.86 -6.01
C GLN A 51 8.94 -4.52 -6.65
N ARG A 52 8.91 -3.45 -7.43
CA ARG A 52 7.67 -2.97 -8.01
C ARG A 52 7.01 -3.98 -8.96
N ASP A 53 7.80 -4.72 -9.67
CA ASP A 53 7.32 -5.71 -10.64
C ASP A 53 7.26 -7.11 -10.05
N GLN A 54 7.44 -7.23 -8.76
CA GLN A 54 7.38 -8.51 -8.08
C GLN A 54 5.95 -9.02 -8.10
N LYS A 55 5.77 -10.30 -8.43
CA LYS A 55 4.46 -10.91 -8.40
C LYS A 55 4.19 -11.45 -7.00
N LEU A 56 2.98 -11.19 -6.54
CA LEU A 56 2.56 -11.62 -5.22
C LEU A 56 2.03 -13.04 -5.29
N VAL A 57 2.20 -13.77 -4.19
CA VAL A 57 1.77 -15.15 -4.08
C VAL A 57 0.77 -15.26 -2.94
N ALA A 58 -0.23 -16.11 -3.09
CA ALA A 58 -1.19 -16.32 -2.02
C ALA A 58 -0.45 -16.73 -0.74
N GLY A 59 -0.81 -16.08 0.36
CA GLY A 59 -0.13 -16.29 1.63
C GLY A 59 0.95 -15.27 1.96
N ASP A 60 1.33 -14.43 1.00
CA ASP A 60 2.29 -13.38 1.27
C ASP A 60 1.70 -12.33 2.20
N ILE A 61 2.55 -11.71 3.00
CA ILE A 61 2.16 -10.61 3.85
C ILE A 61 2.88 -9.37 3.37
N LEU A 62 2.11 -8.41 2.88
CA LEU A 62 2.63 -7.16 2.39
C LEU A 62 2.65 -6.15 3.53
N GLN A 63 3.80 -5.58 3.81
CA GLN A 63 3.99 -4.64 4.91
C GLN A 63 4.28 -3.26 4.34
N CYS A 64 3.46 -2.28 4.72
CA CYS A 64 3.58 -0.93 4.22
C CYS A 64 3.85 0.03 5.39
N TYR A 65 5.01 0.65 5.38
CA TYR A 65 5.41 1.61 6.41
C TYR A 65 5.22 3.02 5.88
N ILE A 66 3.98 3.42 5.72
CA ILE A 66 3.63 4.73 5.19
C ILE A 66 2.57 5.37 6.06
N ASN A 67 2.37 6.67 5.88
CA ASN A 67 1.47 7.44 6.72
C ASN A 67 0.02 6.98 6.57
N ASP A 68 -0.72 7.08 7.64
CA ASP A 68 -2.13 6.69 7.66
C ASP A 68 -2.97 7.49 6.67
N GLU A 69 -2.55 8.69 6.35
CA GLU A 69 -3.33 9.55 5.46
C GLU A 69 -3.57 8.91 4.10
N PHE A 70 -2.73 7.97 3.70
CA PHE A 70 -2.90 7.28 2.43
C PHE A 70 -3.89 6.12 2.53
N PHE A 71 -4.23 5.72 3.73
CA PHE A 71 -5.16 4.61 3.96
C PHE A 71 -6.56 5.07 4.26
N GLU A 72 -6.74 6.30 4.67
CA GLU A 72 -8.04 6.84 5.03
C GLU A 72 -8.59 7.68 3.91
N SER A 73 -9.91 7.62 3.74
CA SER A 73 -10.56 8.46 2.75
C SER A 73 -10.64 9.88 3.27
N PRO A 74 -9.99 10.83 2.62
CA PRO A 74 -10.03 12.21 3.10
C PRO A 74 -11.41 12.84 2.96
N SER A 75 -12.23 12.31 2.07
CA SER A 75 -13.51 12.94 1.81
C SER A 75 -14.42 12.96 3.02
N GLU A 76 -14.31 11.97 3.87
CA GLU A 76 -15.18 11.90 5.03
C GLU A 76 -14.89 13.00 6.02
N GLU A 77 -13.62 13.20 6.30
CA GLU A 77 -13.24 14.18 7.29
C GLU A 77 -13.21 15.58 6.74
N ASN A 78 -12.68 15.72 5.55
CA ASN A 78 -12.54 17.03 4.96
C ASN A 78 -13.86 17.72 4.71
N VAL A 79 -14.87 16.93 4.42
CA VAL A 79 -16.18 17.50 4.19
C VAL A 79 -16.69 18.19 5.44
N TYR A 80 -16.51 17.59 6.56
CA TYR A 80 -16.98 18.20 7.80
C TYR A 80 -16.21 19.44 8.14
N LEU A 81 -14.91 19.37 7.99
CA LEU A 81 -14.06 20.48 8.35
C LEU A 81 -14.28 21.68 7.45
N THR A 82 -14.49 21.42 6.19
CA THR A 82 -14.66 22.52 5.27
C THR A 82 -16.00 23.19 5.39
N ILE A 83 -17.00 22.45 5.74
CA ILE A 83 -18.33 23.00 5.87
C ILE A 83 -18.42 23.96 7.02
N THR A 84 -17.75 23.67 8.07
CA THR A 84 -17.73 24.57 9.20
C THR A 84 -16.79 25.74 8.95
#